data_b40cee4f70abaaa348feae481e224776
#
_entry.id   b40cee4f70abaaa348feae481e224776
#
_cell.length_a   1.000
_cell.length_b   1.000
_cell.length_c   1.000
_cell.angle_alpha   90.00
_cell.angle_beta   90.00
_cell.angle_gamma   90.00
#
_symmetry.space_group_name_H-M   'P 1'
#
loop_
_entity.id
_entity.type
_entity.pdbx_description
1 polymer ?
#
loop_
_entity_poly.entity_id
_entity_poly.type
_entity_poly.pdbx_seq_one_letter_code
_entity_poly.pdbx_strand_id
1 'polypeptide(L)'
;SKTGSGISYTLTENFGLLPGESHSTVFYWGLGFEEVAAATSAKEMLRRGWDWEYQRTTGWLNQRISQMETPKLTEVYNTNLFFCIFYSTGLTLDTEELVCATSRSTRYYVSAAYWDRDVLLWAFPAILDADPQLAEEILHYVFGRQRRNLGIHSRYIDGTVLEPGFELDELMAPVIAL
;
A
#
# COMPACT_ATOMS: atom_id res chain seq x y z
N SER A 1 16.79 -27.56 11.36
CA SER A 1 16.44 -26.18 11.09
C SER A 1 17.73 -25.41 10.83
N LYS A 2 17.94 -25.00 9.61
CA LYS A 2 18.98 -24.03 9.32
C LYS A 2 18.48 -22.67 9.83
N THR A 3 19.01 -22.18 10.90
CA THR A 3 18.98 -20.77 11.20
C THR A 3 19.82 -20.09 10.12
N GLY A 4 19.17 -19.74 9.01
CA GLY A 4 19.83 -19.07 7.92
C GLY A 4 20.18 -17.65 8.34
N SER A 5 21.45 -17.31 8.35
CA SER A 5 21.85 -15.95 8.08
C SER A 5 21.25 -15.58 6.73
N GLY A 6 20.54 -14.46 6.64
CA GLY A 6 19.92 -14.00 5.40
C GLY A 6 20.94 -13.89 4.26
N ILE A 7 20.42 -13.84 3.04
CA ILE A 7 21.26 -13.59 1.85
C ILE A 7 21.55 -12.08 1.81
N SER A 8 22.84 -11.74 1.73
CA SER A 8 23.30 -10.37 1.54
C SER A 8 23.79 -10.18 0.10
N TYR A 9 23.32 -9.13 -0.54
CA TYR A 9 23.85 -8.67 -1.82
C TYR A 9 24.57 -7.36 -1.60
N THR A 10 25.78 -7.25 -2.11
CA THR A 10 26.57 -6.02 -2.04
C THR A 10 26.79 -5.49 -3.44
N LEU A 11 26.34 -4.25 -3.66
CA LEU A 11 26.66 -3.48 -4.85
C LEU A 11 27.75 -2.46 -4.45
N THR A 12 28.84 -2.43 -5.20
CA THR A 12 29.97 -1.54 -4.91
C THR A 12 30.20 -0.60 -6.09
N GLU A 13 30.20 0.69 -5.79
CA GLU A 13 30.59 1.75 -6.71
C GLU A 13 31.76 2.53 -6.12
N ASN A 14 32.79 2.76 -6.93
CA ASN A 14 33.96 3.53 -6.53
C ASN A 14 33.90 4.92 -7.18
N PHE A 15 33.94 5.96 -6.39
CA PHE A 15 33.95 7.33 -6.89
C PHE A 15 34.90 8.21 -6.04
N GLY A 16 35.45 9.25 -6.64
CA GLY A 16 36.22 10.27 -5.93
C GLY A 16 35.46 11.60 -5.95
N LEU A 17 35.43 12.32 -4.83
CA LEU A 17 34.79 13.63 -4.73
C LEU A 17 35.84 14.68 -4.42
N LEU A 18 35.72 15.83 -5.07
CA LEU A 18 36.42 17.04 -4.72
C LEU A 18 35.62 17.82 -3.65
N PRO A 19 36.26 18.74 -2.91
CA PRO A 19 35.55 19.58 -1.95
C PRO A 19 34.37 20.33 -2.58
N GLY A 20 33.15 20.13 -2.01
CA GLY A 20 31.92 20.73 -2.51
C GLY A 20 31.15 19.90 -3.56
N GLU A 21 31.70 18.80 -4.05
CA GLU A 21 30.99 17.87 -4.95
C GLU A 21 30.11 16.89 -4.16
N SER A 22 29.05 16.41 -4.83
CA SER A 22 28.18 15.36 -4.32
C SER A 22 28.00 14.26 -5.37
N HIS A 23 27.83 13.03 -4.94
CA HIS A 23 27.49 11.91 -5.80
C HIS A 23 26.19 11.26 -5.32
N SER A 24 25.34 10.83 -6.25
CA SER A 24 24.08 10.16 -5.95
C SER A 24 24.00 8.83 -6.69
N THR A 25 23.67 7.79 -5.96
CA THR A 25 23.46 6.44 -6.52
C THR A 25 22.00 6.03 -6.37
N VAL A 26 21.42 5.51 -7.44
CA VAL A 26 20.03 5.05 -7.48
C VAL A 26 19.99 3.53 -7.61
N PHE A 27 19.22 2.89 -6.76
CA PHE A 27 18.97 1.45 -6.80
C PHE A 27 17.53 1.17 -7.22
N TYR A 28 17.34 0.23 -8.15
CA TYR A 28 16.04 -0.20 -8.62
C TYR A 28 15.76 -1.61 -8.13
N TRP A 29 14.63 -1.78 -7.44
CA TRP A 29 14.20 -3.06 -6.88
C TRP A 29 12.99 -3.56 -7.65
N GLY A 30 13.08 -4.77 -8.19
CA GLY A 30 11.96 -5.46 -8.82
C GLY A 30 11.41 -6.54 -7.89
N LEU A 31 10.10 -6.69 -7.91
CA LEU A 31 9.37 -7.75 -7.24
C LEU A 31 8.61 -8.58 -8.28
N GLY A 32 8.50 -9.87 -8.04
CA GLY A 32 7.76 -10.80 -8.90
C GLY A 32 7.78 -12.20 -8.30
N PHE A 33 6.88 -13.07 -8.76
CA PHE A 33 6.84 -14.47 -8.34
C PHE A 33 8.01 -15.29 -8.88
N GLU A 34 8.61 -14.81 -9.96
CA GLU A 34 9.74 -15.46 -10.63
C GLU A 34 10.87 -14.46 -10.85
N GLU A 35 12.08 -14.97 -11.01
CA GLU A 35 13.27 -14.16 -11.25
C GLU A 35 13.12 -13.27 -12.49
N VAL A 36 12.52 -13.79 -13.57
CA VAL A 36 12.28 -13.02 -14.80
C VAL A 36 11.34 -11.85 -14.56
N ALA A 37 10.25 -12.05 -13.83
CA ALA A 37 9.30 -10.99 -13.50
C ALA A 37 9.96 -9.90 -12.64
N ALA A 38 10.69 -10.29 -11.60
CA ALA A 38 11.41 -9.34 -10.74
C ALA A 38 12.49 -8.57 -11.52
N ALA A 39 13.27 -9.25 -12.36
CA ALA A 39 14.29 -8.61 -13.19
C ALA A 39 13.68 -7.66 -14.22
N THR A 40 12.55 -8.01 -14.83
CA THR A 40 11.82 -7.17 -15.79
C THR A 40 11.30 -5.91 -15.12
N SER A 41 10.69 -6.05 -13.94
CA SER A 41 10.22 -4.90 -13.14
C SER A 41 11.35 -3.92 -12.82
N ALA A 42 12.50 -4.41 -12.35
CA ALA A 42 13.66 -3.55 -12.08
C ALA A 42 14.21 -2.87 -13.35
N LYS A 43 14.28 -3.61 -14.47
CA LYS A 43 14.75 -3.07 -15.77
C LYS A 43 13.81 -2.00 -16.32
N GLU A 44 12.50 -2.16 -16.16
CA GLU A 44 11.53 -1.13 -16.57
C GLU A 44 11.67 0.16 -15.77
N MET A 45 11.86 0.08 -14.45
CA MET A 45 12.14 1.25 -13.64
C MET A 45 13.47 1.93 -14.05
N LEU A 46 14.51 1.15 -14.30
CA LEU A 46 15.79 1.65 -14.79
C LEU A 46 15.65 2.35 -16.16
N ARG A 47 14.84 1.78 -17.08
CA ARG A 47 14.59 2.35 -18.41
C ARG A 47 13.85 3.69 -18.33
N ARG A 48 12.88 3.81 -17.44
CA ARG A 48 12.17 5.08 -17.22
C ARG A 48 13.05 6.12 -16.53
N GLY A 49 13.91 5.69 -15.64
CA GLY A 49 14.85 6.51 -14.92
C GLY A 49 14.28 7.17 -13.66
N TRP A 50 15.19 7.64 -12.81
CA TRP A 50 14.86 8.24 -11.51
C TRP A 50 13.97 9.47 -11.62
N ASP A 51 14.29 10.41 -12.51
CA ASP A 51 13.56 11.68 -12.63
C ASP A 51 12.09 11.44 -12.98
N TRP A 52 11.82 10.49 -13.89
CA TRP A 52 10.45 10.14 -14.26
C TRP A 52 9.68 9.50 -13.09
N GLU A 53 10.28 8.53 -12.40
CA GLU A 53 9.65 7.86 -11.25
C GLU A 53 9.41 8.84 -10.10
N TYR A 54 10.37 9.71 -9.83
CA TYR A 54 10.26 10.74 -8.79
C TYR A 54 9.14 11.75 -9.11
N GLN A 55 9.10 12.28 -10.33
CA GLN A 55 8.06 13.23 -10.74
C GLN A 55 6.67 12.60 -10.73
N ARG A 56 6.55 11.38 -11.20
CA ARG A 56 5.28 10.63 -11.17
C ARG A 56 4.78 10.43 -9.75
N THR A 57 5.65 9.98 -8.86
CA THR A 57 5.29 9.70 -7.47
C THR A 57 4.96 10.99 -6.70
N THR A 58 5.78 12.02 -6.84
CA THR A 58 5.53 13.30 -6.18
C THR A 58 4.30 14.00 -6.74
N GLY A 59 4.04 13.91 -8.03
CA GLY A 59 2.82 14.42 -8.65
C GLY A 59 1.58 13.73 -8.09
N TRP A 60 1.60 12.40 -7.97
CA TRP A 60 0.52 11.63 -7.36
C TRP A 60 0.28 12.00 -5.89
N LEU A 61 1.33 12.15 -5.10
CA LEU A 61 1.24 12.56 -3.70
C LEU A 61 0.66 13.98 -3.58
N ASN A 62 1.18 14.93 -4.37
CA ASN A 62 0.78 16.34 -4.31
C ASN A 62 -0.70 16.58 -4.67
N GLN A 63 -1.28 15.75 -5.52
CA GLN A 63 -2.71 15.81 -5.85
C GLN A 63 -3.62 15.45 -4.68
N ARG A 64 -3.09 14.77 -3.65
CA ARG A 64 -3.83 14.26 -2.49
C ARG A 64 -3.53 14.97 -1.19
N ILE A 65 -2.62 15.94 -1.21
CA ILE A 65 -2.28 16.74 -0.03
C ILE A 65 -3.40 17.74 0.26
N SER A 66 -3.94 17.66 1.47
CA SER A 66 -4.87 18.64 2.01
C SER A 66 -4.12 19.69 2.84
N GLN A 67 -4.54 20.95 2.73
CA GLN A 67 -4.03 22.05 3.55
C GLN A 67 -4.94 22.24 4.77
N MET A 68 -4.35 22.23 5.96
CA MET A 68 -5.03 22.44 7.22
C MET A 68 -4.71 23.84 7.78
N GLU A 69 -5.38 24.22 8.87
CA GLU A 69 -5.26 25.53 9.51
C GLU A 69 -3.82 25.89 9.91
N THR A 70 -3.01 24.89 10.25
CA THR A 70 -1.62 25.08 10.64
C THR A 70 -0.67 24.12 9.89
N PRO A 71 0.60 24.50 9.67
CA PRO A 71 1.58 23.61 9.04
C PRO A 71 1.75 22.27 9.78
N LYS A 72 1.70 22.29 11.11
CA LYS A 72 1.83 21.06 11.92
C LYS A 72 0.62 20.13 11.74
N LEU A 73 -0.57 20.69 11.67
CA LEU A 73 -1.79 19.90 11.43
C LEU A 73 -1.79 19.36 10.01
N THR A 74 -1.34 20.14 9.02
CA THR A 74 -1.15 19.68 7.63
C THR A 74 -0.21 18.48 7.55
N GLU A 75 0.93 18.54 8.24
CA GLU A 75 1.89 17.44 8.30
C GLU A 75 1.27 16.17 8.90
N VAL A 76 0.63 16.30 10.07
CA VAL A 76 0.02 15.17 10.78
C VAL A 76 -1.11 14.56 9.96
N TYR A 77 -2.00 15.37 9.38
CA TYR A 77 -3.11 14.89 8.57
C TYR A 77 -2.59 14.10 7.35
N ASN A 78 -1.73 14.71 6.54
CA ASN A 78 -1.24 14.07 5.33
C ASN A 78 -0.38 12.82 5.61
N THR A 79 0.40 12.83 6.68
CA THR A 79 1.15 11.63 7.10
C THR A 79 0.19 10.48 7.41
N ASN A 80 -0.88 10.72 8.18
CA ASN A 80 -1.86 9.69 8.50
C ASN A 80 -2.69 9.27 7.28
N LEU A 81 -3.07 10.20 6.41
CA LEU A 81 -3.75 9.90 5.15
C LEU A 81 -2.92 8.92 4.30
N PHE A 82 -1.63 9.19 4.11
CA PHE A 82 -0.78 8.30 3.34
C PHE A 82 -0.55 6.95 4.04
N PHE A 83 -0.50 6.90 5.36
CA PHE A 83 -0.53 5.63 6.07
C PHE A 83 -1.84 4.87 5.82
N CYS A 84 -3.00 5.53 5.86
CA CYS A 84 -4.27 4.88 5.51
C CYS A 84 -4.22 4.28 4.11
N ILE A 85 -3.78 5.05 3.11
CA ILE A 85 -3.69 4.57 1.73
C ILE A 85 -2.70 3.40 1.62
N PHE A 86 -1.44 3.59 2.04
CA PHE A 86 -0.37 2.62 1.79
C PHE A 86 -0.46 1.35 2.63
N TYR A 87 -1.07 1.40 3.81
CA TYR A 87 -1.22 0.21 4.64
C TYR A 87 -2.55 -0.52 4.43
N SER A 88 -3.61 0.17 3.97
CA SER A 88 -4.91 -0.45 3.78
C SER A 88 -5.16 -0.95 2.35
N THR A 89 -4.40 -0.47 1.36
CA THR A 89 -4.58 -0.85 -0.04
C THR A 89 -3.30 -1.43 -0.65
N GLY A 90 -3.45 -2.16 -1.73
CA GLY A 90 -2.34 -2.66 -2.53
C GLY A 90 -2.83 -3.31 -3.81
N LEU A 91 -1.89 -3.61 -4.69
CA LEU A 91 -2.15 -4.38 -5.89
C LEU A 91 -1.61 -5.81 -5.71
N THR A 92 -2.34 -6.79 -6.22
CA THR A 92 -1.85 -8.17 -6.31
C THR A 92 -0.71 -8.24 -7.33
N LEU A 93 0.26 -9.12 -7.09
CA LEU A 93 1.41 -9.26 -8.00
C LEU A 93 1.08 -10.00 -9.30
N ASP A 94 -0.01 -10.75 -9.32
CA ASP A 94 -0.42 -11.60 -10.44
C ASP A 94 -1.37 -10.90 -11.39
N THR A 95 -2.39 -10.21 -10.86
CA THR A 95 -3.46 -9.61 -11.67
C THR A 95 -3.43 -8.08 -11.64
N GLU A 96 -2.59 -7.48 -10.80
CA GLU A 96 -2.54 -6.03 -10.55
C GLU A 96 -3.90 -5.44 -10.11
N GLU A 97 -4.77 -6.29 -9.56
CA GLU A 97 -6.06 -5.86 -9.02
C GLU A 97 -5.91 -5.21 -7.66
N LEU A 98 -6.70 -4.16 -7.41
CA LEU A 98 -6.79 -3.56 -6.10
C LEU A 98 -7.31 -4.56 -5.07
N VAL A 99 -6.63 -4.64 -3.95
CA VAL A 99 -7.06 -5.38 -2.76
C VAL A 99 -6.90 -4.52 -1.51
N CYS A 100 -7.72 -4.78 -0.52
CA CYS A 100 -7.62 -4.13 0.77
C CYS A 100 -7.18 -5.12 1.85
N ALA A 101 -6.49 -4.59 2.86
CA ALA A 101 -6.08 -5.31 4.05
C ALA A 101 -6.19 -4.37 5.25
N THR A 102 -6.34 -4.92 6.44
CA THR A 102 -6.34 -4.11 7.66
C THR A 102 -5.03 -3.36 7.84
N SER A 103 -3.92 -4.02 7.59
CA SER A 103 -2.61 -3.37 7.56
C SER A 103 -1.58 -4.18 6.78
N ARG A 104 -0.90 -3.54 5.86
CA ARG A 104 0.27 -4.09 5.15
C ARG A 104 1.59 -3.89 5.92
N SER A 105 1.52 -3.33 7.12
CA SER A 105 2.70 -3.14 7.96
C SER A 105 3.32 -4.48 8.35
N THR A 106 4.62 -4.62 8.15
CA THR A 106 5.40 -5.81 8.57
C THR A 106 5.45 -6.01 10.08
N ARG A 107 5.02 -5.01 10.85
CA ARG A 107 4.94 -5.06 12.32
C ARG A 107 3.56 -5.45 12.82
N TYR A 108 2.57 -5.48 11.95
CA TYR A 108 1.22 -5.88 12.32
C TYR A 108 1.03 -7.38 12.06
N TYR A 109 0.60 -8.10 13.08
CA TYR A 109 0.63 -9.57 13.10
C TYR A 109 -0.33 -10.25 12.10
N VAL A 110 -1.40 -9.57 11.71
CA VAL A 110 -2.40 -10.12 10.78
C VAL A 110 -2.12 -9.79 9.31
N SER A 111 -1.16 -8.89 9.03
CA SER A 111 -0.62 -8.68 7.70
C SER A 111 -1.69 -8.52 6.60
N ALA A 112 -1.88 -9.52 5.73
CA ALA A 112 -2.82 -9.50 4.60
C ALA A 112 -4.27 -9.89 4.96
N ALA A 113 -4.64 -9.96 6.24
CA ALA A 113 -6.01 -10.18 6.65
C ALA A 113 -6.86 -8.90 6.46
N TYR A 114 -8.15 -9.11 6.23
CA TYR A 114 -9.11 -8.06 5.93
C TYR A 114 -10.22 -8.03 6.98
N TRP A 115 -10.54 -6.82 7.46
CA TRP A 115 -11.69 -6.47 8.27
C TRP A 115 -12.41 -5.29 7.63
N ASP A 116 -13.74 -5.39 7.47
CA ASP A 116 -14.56 -4.28 6.96
C ASP A 116 -14.46 -3.04 7.84
N ARG A 117 -14.52 -3.22 9.15
CA ARG A 117 -14.39 -2.15 10.14
C ARG A 117 -13.11 -1.33 9.92
N ASP A 118 -11.97 -2.00 9.85
CA ASP A 118 -10.66 -1.31 9.75
C ASP A 118 -10.51 -0.57 8.42
N VAL A 119 -10.91 -1.18 7.33
CA VAL A 119 -10.81 -0.57 6.02
C VAL A 119 -11.87 0.52 5.83
N LEU A 120 -13.14 0.24 6.15
CA LEU A 120 -14.26 1.10 5.75
C LEU A 120 -14.64 2.17 6.78
N LEU A 121 -14.46 1.91 8.08
CA LEU A 121 -14.79 2.91 9.08
C LEU A 121 -13.60 3.78 9.47
N TRP A 122 -12.38 3.28 9.35
CA TRP A 122 -11.19 4.02 9.79
C TRP A 122 -10.37 4.60 8.63
N ALA A 123 -10.05 3.81 7.61
CA ALA A 123 -9.22 4.29 6.51
C ALA A 123 -10.03 4.98 5.40
N PHE A 124 -11.15 4.40 5.02
CA PHE A 124 -11.97 4.85 3.88
C PHE A 124 -12.42 6.31 3.93
N PRO A 125 -12.88 6.89 5.08
CA PRO A 125 -13.32 8.28 5.10
C PRO A 125 -12.22 9.27 4.68
N ALA A 126 -10.97 9.03 5.11
CA ALA A 126 -9.84 9.87 4.72
C ALA A 126 -9.46 9.66 3.24
N ILE A 127 -9.59 8.43 2.75
CA ILE A 127 -9.34 8.10 1.34
C ILE A 127 -10.41 8.74 0.46
N LEU A 128 -11.67 8.69 0.85
CA LEU A 128 -12.78 9.30 0.11
C LEU A 128 -12.61 10.82 -0.04
N ASP A 129 -12.14 11.49 1.01
CA ASP A 129 -11.86 12.92 0.97
C ASP A 129 -10.72 13.28 0.02
N ALA A 130 -9.66 12.47 -0.02
CA ALA A 130 -8.45 12.77 -0.77
C ALA A 130 -8.41 12.18 -2.19
N ASP A 131 -9.07 11.04 -2.41
CA ASP A 131 -9.08 10.29 -3.67
C ASP A 131 -10.41 9.53 -3.85
N PRO A 132 -11.47 10.22 -4.30
CA PRO A 132 -12.78 9.60 -4.51
C PRO A 132 -12.76 8.43 -5.50
N GLN A 133 -11.83 8.44 -6.48
CA GLN A 133 -11.70 7.35 -7.43
C GLN A 133 -11.17 6.08 -6.75
N LEU A 134 -10.13 6.21 -5.93
CA LEU A 134 -9.62 5.09 -5.13
C LEU A 134 -10.69 4.57 -4.15
N ALA A 135 -11.47 5.47 -3.55
CA ALA A 135 -12.58 5.10 -2.69
C ALA A 135 -13.65 4.27 -3.44
N GLU A 136 -14.01 4.65 -4.65
CA GLU A 136 -14.91 3.88 -5.51
C GLU A 136 -14.34 2.49 -5.82
N GLU A 137 -13.07 2.39 -6.17
CA GLU A 137 -12.39 1.11 -6.40
C GLU A 137 -12.39 0.21 -5.14
N ILE A 138 -12.22 0.79 -3.94
CA ILE A 138 -12.34 0.07 -2.67
C ILE A 138 -13.75 -0.50 -2.48
N LEU A 139 -14.80 0.28 -2.76
CA LEU A 139 -16.17 -0.21 -2.68
C LEU A 139 -16.42 -1.34 -3.71
N HIS A 140 -15.92 -1.22 -4.92
CA HIS A 140 -16.00 -2.29 -5.90
C HIS A 140 -15.31 -3.58 -5.44
N TYR A 141 -14.14 -3.47 -4.81
CA TYR A 141 -13.46 -4.61 -4.19
C TYR A 141 -14.29 -5.24 -3.08
N VAL A 142 -14.83 -4.42 -2.16
CA VAL A 142 -15.61 -4.91 -1.02
C VAL A 142 -16.88 -5.62 -1.48
N PHE A 143 -17.68 -4.98 -2.31
CA PHE A 143 -18.95 -5.55 -2.79
C PHE A 143 -18.77 -6.64 -3.84
N GLY A 144 -17.62 -6.72 -4.49
CA GLY A 144 -17.25 -7.81 -5.38
C GLY A 144 -16.69 -9.03 -4.64
N ARG A 145 -15.52 -8.86 -4.04
CA ARG A 145 -14.75 -9.96 -3.45
C ARG A 145 -15.20 -10.36 -2.05
N GLN A 146 -15.49 -9.38 -1.19
CA GLN A 146 -15.78 -9.62 0.23
C GLN A 146 -17.25 -9.93 0.50
N ARG A 147 -18.15 -9.69 -0.45
CA ARG A 147 -19.61 -9.76 -0.31
C ARG A 147 -20.14 -11.07 0.29
N ARG A 148 -19.54 -12.21 -0.04
CA ARG A 148 -20.04 -13.54 0.39
C ARG A 148 -19.97 -13.75 1.89
N ASN A 149 -19.05 -13.07 2.55
CA ASN A 149 -18.70 -13.28 3.95
C ASN A 149 -18.77 -11.98 4.77
N LEU A 150 -19.67 -11.05 4.39
CA LEU A 150 -19.92 -9.83 5.16
C LEU A 150 -20.38 -10.19 6.58
N GLY A 151 -19.88 -9.45 7.56
CA GLY A 151 -20.18 -9.68 8.98
C GLY A 151 -19.38 -10.83 9.63
N ILE A 152 -18.50 -11.48 8.87
CA ILE A 152 -17.56 -12.47 9.44
C ILE A 152 -16.34 -11.73 10.01
N HIS A 153 -15.88 -12.18 11.19
CA HIS A 153 -14.80 -11.56 11.97
C HIS A 153 -13.58 -11.17 11.12
N SER A 154 -13.00 -12.12 10.38
CA SER A 154 -11.89 -11.80 9.48
C SER A 154 -11.83 -12.69 8.24
N ARG A 155 -11.26 -12.12 7.18
CA ARG A 155 -11.16 -12.74 5.86
C ARG A 155 -9.77 -12.52 5.27
N TYR A 156 -9.45 -13.35 4.28
CA TYR A 156 -8.31 -13.07 3.40
C TYR A 156 -8.68 -12.05 2.31
N ILE A 157 -7.68 -11.55 1.62
CA ILE A 157 -7.86 -10.57 0.53
C ILE A 157 -8.72 -11.09 -0.64
N ASP A 158 -8.89 -12.40 -0.77
CA ASP A 158 -9.76 -13.04 -1.77
C ASP A 158 -11.21 -13.24 -1.29
N GLY A 159 -11.52 -12.84 -0.05
CA GLY A 159 -12.83 -12.97 0.58
C GLY A 159 -13.07 -14.30 1.29
N THR A 160 -12.12 -15.23 1.30
CA THR A 160 -12.26 -16.47 2.08
C THR A 160 -12.12 -16.20 3.58
N VAL A 161 -12.82 -16.99 4.39
CA VAL A 161 -12.84 -16.83 5.85
C VAL A 161 -11.49 -17.19 6.45
N LEU A 162 -10.91 -16.27 7.22
CA LEU A 162 -9.71 -16.52 8.02
C LEU A 162 -10.11 -17.01 9.42
N GLU A 163 -10.89 -16.23 10.15
CA GLU A 163 -11.44 -16.59 11.46
C GLU A 163 -12.96 -16.42 11.43
N PRO A 164 -13.70 -17.47 11.74
CA PRO A 164 -15.16 -17.43 11.78
C PRO A 164 -15.64 -16.64 13.00
N GLY A 165 -16.82 -16.12 12.90
CA GLY A 165 -17.49 -15.36 13.96
C GLY A 165 -18.28 -14.22 13.35
N PHE A 166 -19.45 -13.93 13.89
CA PHE A 166 -20.26 -12.82 13.45
C PHE A 166 -19.95 -11.59 14.30
N GLU A 167 -19.70 -10.45 13.63
CA GLU A 167 -19.55 -9.15 14.23
C GLU A 167 -20.47 -8.13 13.54
N LEU A 168 -21.25 -7.41 14.31
CA LEU A 168 -22.24 -6.48 13.78
C LEU A 168 -21.58 -5.28 13.08
N ASP A 169 -20.49 -4.79 13.58
CA ASP A 169 -19.72 -3.69 13.00
C ASP A 169 -19.07 -4.10 11.67
N GLU A 170 -18.60 -5.34 11.54
CA GLU A 170 -18.14 -5.90 10.27
C GLU A 170 -19.26 -5.98 9.21
N LEU A 171 -20.50 -6.27 9.65
CA LEU A 171 -21.65 -6.28 8.75
C LEU A 171 -22.10 -4.87 8.36
N MET A 172 -22.04 -3.93 9.29
CA MET A 172 -22.55 -2.57 9.10
C MET A 172 -21.55 -1.63 8.39
N ALA A 173 -20.26 -1.89 8.48
CA ALA A 173 -19.23 -1.05 7.89
C ALA A 173 -19.43 -0.79 6.38
N PRO A 174 -19.70 -1.80 5.53
CA PRO A 174 -20.00 -1.57 4.12
C PRO A 174 -21.24 -0.73 3.86
N VAL A 175 -22.26 -0.84 4.71
CA VAL A 175 -23.50 -0.04 4.59
C VAL A 175 -23.26 1.42 4.96
N ILE A 176 -22.38 1.67 5.94
CA ILE A 176 -22.04 3.03 6.39
C ILE A 176 -21.13 3.73 5.36
N ALA A 177 -20.30 2.97 4.66
CA ALA A 177 -19.38 3.50 3.66
C ALA A 177 -20.05 3.86 2.31
N LEU A 178 -21.28 3.41 2.05
CA LEU A 178 -22.08 3.77 0.86
C LEU A 178 -22.66 5.18 1.00
#